data_2e34de8ea1c19cbdbd144b22b20676d6
#
_entry.id   2e34de8ea1c19cbdbd144b22b20676d6
#
_cell.length_a   1.000
_cell.length_b   1.000
_cell.length_c   1.000
_cell.angle_alpha   90.00
_cell.angle_beta   90.00
_cell.angle_gamma   90.00
#
_symmetry.space_group_name_H-M   'P 1'
#
loop_
_entity.id
_entity.type
_entity.pdbx_description
1 polymer ?
#
loop_
_entity_poly.entity_id
_entity_poly.type
_entity_poly.pdbx_seq_one_letter_code
_entity_poly.pdbx_strand_id
1 'polypeptide(L)'
;MEGYSQTLTDGRTKRYVQFLEINDDPELIRQYRYWHSEEHHWQEIRDGIREVGILEMEIYMLGNRLVMIVDAPASLDWQEAMNRLATLPRQAEWEAFVARFQGCSADARSDEKWQPAERIFRLY
;
A
#
# COMPACT_ATOMS: atom_id res chain seq x y z
N MET A 1 -9.20 -9.84 0.17
CA MET A 1 -8.63 -9.35 1.44
C MET A 1 -9.69 -8.62 2.22
N GLU A 2 -9.82 -8.92 3.48
CA GLU A 2 -10.77 -8.24 4.34
C GLU A 2 -10.14 -7.09 5.09
N GLY A 3 -10.87 -5.97 5.18
CA GLY A 3 -10.50 -4.88 6.04
C GLY A 3 -11.20 -5.02 7.38
N TYR A 4 -10.63 -4.39 8.39
CA TYR A 4 -11.16 -4.47 9.76
C TYR A 4 -11.92 -3.20 10.10
N SER A 5 -13.18 -3.36 10.55
CA SER A 5 -14.02 -2.23 10.95
C SER A 5 -13.34 -1.41 12.05
N GLN A 6 -13.45 -0.09 11.95
CA GLN A 6 -12.83 0.83 12.89
C GLN A 6 -13.87 1.43 13.84
N THR A 7 -13.64 1.25 15.15
CA THR A 7 -14.55 1.71 16.19
C THR A 7 -14.67 3.23 16.22
N LEU A 8 -13.56 3.95 15.98
CA LEU A 8 -13.54 5.42 15.99
C LEU A 8 -14.46 6.04 14.94
N THR A 9 -14.80 5.31 13.90
CA THR A 9 -15.71 5.76 12.84
C THR A 9 -17.07 5.06 12.87
N ASP A 10 -17.40 4.38 13.97
CA ASP A 10 -18.62 3.58 14.11
C ASP A 10 -18.79 2.57 12.98
N GLY A 11 -17.69 1.96 12.55
CA GLY A 11 -17.69 0.96 11.50
C GLY A 11 -17.91 1.51 10.09
N ARG A 12 -17.84 2.84 9.90
CA ARG A 12 -17.97 3.44 8.56
C ARG A 12 -16.73 3.27 7.71
N THR A 13 -15.59 2.98 8.33
CA THR A 13 -14.33 2.70 7.63
C THR A 13 -13.79 1.35 8.02
N LYS A 14 -12.97 0.81 7.11
CA LYS A 14 -12.19 -0.42 7.32
C LYS A 14 -10.72 -0.09 7.19
N ARG A 15 -9.90 -0.79 7.96
CA ARG A 15 -8.45 -0.68 7.90
C ARG A 15 -7.86 -1.98 7.39
N TYR A 16 -6.94 -1.85 6.44
CA TYR A 16 -6.17 -2.96 5.88
C TYR A 16 -4.73 -2.77 6.29
N VAL A 17 -4.11 -3.82 6.84
CA VAL A 17 -2.71 -3.77 7.27
C VAL A 17 -1.95 -4.84 6.51
N GLN A 18 -0.86 -4.44 5.87
CA GLN A 18 -0.08 -5.31 5.00
C GLN A 18 1.40 -5.14 5.27
N PHE A 19 2.16 -6.18 5.03
CA PHE A 19 3.60 -6.20 5.25
C PHE A 19 4.35 -6.53 3.97
N LEU A 20 5.56 -5.97 3.85
CA LEU A 20 6.48 -6.27 2.77
C LEU A 20 7.90 -6.12 3.28
N GLU A 21 8.76 -7.08 2.95
CA GLU A 21 10.19 -6.92 3.16
C GLU A 21 10.82 -6.51 1.84
N ILE A 22 11.70 -5.49 1.90
CA ILE A 22 12.50 -5.09 0.75
C ILE A 22 13.91 -5.64 0.90
N ASN A 23 14.72 -5.52 -0.16
CA ASN A 23 16.10 -6.00 -0.12
C ASN A 23 16.85 -5.34 1.04
N ASP A 24 17.55 -6.16 1.84
CA ASP A 24 18.30 -5.68 2.99
C ASP A 24 19.66 -5.11 2.54
N ASP A 25 19.58 -3.99 1.85
CA ASP A 25 20.73 -3.26 1.30
C ASP A 25 20.56 -1.79 1.67
N PRO A 26 21.53 -1.20 2.41
CA PRO A 26 21.39 0.18 2.89
C PRO A 26 21.13 1.20 1.78
N GLU A 27 21.74 1.04 0.61
CA GLU A 27 21.55 1.97 -0.51
C GLU A 27 20.14 1.83 -1.11
N LEU A 28 19.65 0.60 -1.27
CA LEU A 28 18.30 0.37 -1.79
C LEU A 28 17.24 0.86 -0.81
N ILE A 29 17.46 0.67 0.49
CA ILE A 29 16.57 1.18 1.54
C ILE A 29 16.52 2.71 1.48
N ARG A 30 17.69 3.35 1.33
CA ARG A 30 17.75 4.81 1.20
C ARG A 30 17.00 5.31 -0.02
N GLN A 31 17.16 4.66 -1.17
CA GLN A 31 16.46 5.04 -2.40
C GLN A 31 14.96 4.80 -2.30
N TYR A 32 14.53 3.70 -1.69
CA TYR A 32 13.11 3.44 -1.47
C TYR A 32 12.48 4.57 -0.66
N ARG A 33 13.14 4.99 0.41
CA ARG A 33 12.69 6.10 1.24
C ARG A 33 12.63 7.41 0.44
N TYR A 34 13.64 7.68 -0.38
CA TYR A 34 13.71 8.87 -1.21
C TYR A 34 12.52 8.97 -2.17
N TRP A 35 12.19 7.88 -2.87
CA TRP A 35 11.11 7.86 -3.85
C TRP A 35 9.71 7.83 -3.22
N HIS A 36 9.62 7.65 -1.92
CA HIS A 36 8.38 7.75 -1.16
C HIS A 36 8.25 9.08 -0.42
N SER A 37 9.25 9.96 -0.50
CA SER A 37 9.17 11.28 0.11
C SER A 37 8.12 12.12 -0.60
N GLU A 38 7.54 13.09 0.11
CA GLU A 38 6.51 13.96 -0.42
C GLU A 38 6.96 14.70 -1.70
N GLU A 39 8.23 15.08 -1.76
CA GLU A 39 8.79 15.84 -2.89
C GLU A 39 9.05 15.00 -4.12
N HIS A 40 9.29 13.70 -3.98
CA HIS A 40 9.77 12.84 -5.07
C HIS A 40 8.79 11.75 -5.47
N HIS A 41 7.73 11.55 -4.70
CA HIS A 41 6.71 10.55 -5.05
C HIS A 41 5.93 11.01 -6.29
N TRP A 42 5.59 10.05 -7.15
CA TRP A 42 4.86 10.37 -8.38
C TRP A 42 3.41 10.74 -8.07
N GLN A 43 3.01 11.94 -8.50
CA GLN A 43 1.67 12.46 -8.20
C GLN A 43 0.55 11.59 -8.77
N GLU A 44 0.76 11.03 -9.97
CA GLU A 44 -0.24 10.18 -10.62
C GLU A 44 -0.59 8.96 -9.78
N ILE A 45 0.37 8.45 -9.00
CA ILE A 45 0.14 7.29 -8.12
C ILE A 45 -0.78 7.68 -6.97
N ARG A 46 -0.54 8.83 -6.34
CA ARG A 46 -1.42 9.35 -5.29
C ARG A 46 -2.83 9.58 -5.83
N ASP A 47 -2.94 10.18 -7.00
CA ASP A 47 -4.22 10.45 -7.62
C ASP A 47 -4.99 9.16 -7.90
N GLY A 48 -4.31 8.14 -8.42
CA GLY A 48 -4.91 6.85 -8.71
C GLY A 48 -5.42 6.14 -7.45
N ILE A 49 -4.64 6.17 -6.37
CA ILE A 49 -5.02 5.56 -5.09
C ILE A 49 -6.29 6.23 -4.56
N ARG A 50 -6.36 7.56 -4.62
CA ARG A 50 -7.56 8.29 -4.20
C ARG A 50 -8.76 7.97 -5.10
N GLU A 51 -8.52 7.87 -6.40
CA GLU A 51 -9.59 7.63 -7.36
C GLU A 51 -10.31 6.31 -7.14
N VAL A 52 -9.60 5.27 -6.70
CA VAL A 52 -10.23 3.98 -6.43
C VAL A 52 -10.92 3.92 -5.06
N GLY A 53 -10.90 5.02 -4.29
CA GLY A 53 -11.68 5.14 -3.06
C GLY A 53 -10.91 4.98 -1.77
N ILE A 54 -9.59 4.90 -1.83
CA ILE A 54 -8.76 4.84 -0.62
C ILE A 54 -8.78 6.21 0.07
N LEU A 55 -9.05 6.22 1.36
CA LEU A 55 -9.14 7.45 2.15
C LEU A 55 -7.79 7.89 2.68
N GLU A 56 -6.96 6.95 3.12
CA GLU A 56 -5.64 7.21 3.63
C GLU A 56 -4.75 5.99 3.40
N MET A 57 -3.48 6.26 3.16
CA MET A 57 -2.47 5.21 3.05
C MET A 57 -1.19 5.72 3.69
N GLU A 58 -0.67 4.95 4.63
CA GLU A 58 0.60 5.24 5.28
C GLU A 58 1.50 4.04 5.18
N ILE A 59 2.79 4.27 4.98
CA ILE A 59 3.81 3.22 4.99
C ILE A 59 4.82 3.58 6.07
N TYR A 60 5.07 2.64 6.96
CA TYR A 60 6.09 2.75 8.00
C TYR A 60 7.23 1.79 7.69
N MET A 61 8.43 2.18 8.05
CA MET A 61 9.62 1.40 7.77
C MET A 61 10.42 1.14 9.07
N LEU A 62 10.81 -0.12 9.24
CA LEU A 62 11.75 -0.52 10.29
C LEU A 62 12.80 -1.41 9.63
N GLY A 63 14.01 -0.85 9.42
CA GLY A 63 15.04 -1.54 8.63
C GLY A 63 14.54 -1.81 7.21
N ASN A 64 14.55 -3.07 6.79
CA ASN A 64 14.04 -3.48 5.48
C ASN A 64 12.59 -3.97 5.54
N ARG A 65 11.91 -3.77 6.65
CA ARG A 65 10.51 -4.20 6.83
C ARG A 65 9.59 -3.01 6.69
N LEU A 66 8.53 -3.19 5.92
CA LEU A 66 7.52 -2.18 5.69
C LEU A 66 6.17 -2.65 6.20
N VAL A 67 5.42 -1.72 6.79
CA VAL A 67 4.01 -1.93 7.08
C VAL A 67 3.21 -0.85 6.37
N MET A 68 2.20 -1.24 5.61
CA MET A 68 1.27 -0.34 4.95
C MET A 68 -0.07 -0.38 5.68
N ILE A 69 -0.56 0.78 6.06
CA ILE A 69 -1.87 0.93 6.71
C ILE A 69 -2.75 1.70 5.75
N VAL A 70 -3.87 1.08 5.36
CA VAL A 70 -4.81 1.66 4.40
C VAL A 70 -6.17 1.79 5.06
N ASP A 71 -6.76 2.98 5.01
CA ASP A 71 -8.13 3.22 5.45
C ASP A 71 -9.02 3.46 4.23
N ALA A 72 -10.17 2.83 4.24
CA ALA A 72 -11.12 2.91 3.13
C ALA A 72 -12.56 2.88 3.68
N PRO A 73 -13.55 3.34 2.87
CA PRO A 73 -14.94 3.18 3.26
C PRO A 73 -15.28 1.71 3.52
N ALA A 74 -16.13 1.44 4.50
CA ALA A 74 -16.53 0.08 4.82
C ALA A 74 -17.16 -0.65 3.62
N SER A 75 -17.72 0.09 2.68
CA SER A 75 -18.35 -0.45 1.48
C SER A 75 -17.36 -0.75 0.34
N LEU A 76 -16.08 -0.41 0.50
CA LEU A 76 -15.11 -0.64 -0.57
C LEU A 76 -14.97 -2.13 -0.87
N ASP A 77 -15.01 -2.48 -2.15
CA ASP A 77 -14.63 -3.81 -2.63
C ASP A 77 -13.13 -3.76 -2.96
N TRP A 78 -12.33 -4.38 -2.11
CA TRP A 78 -10.86 -4.34 -2.23
C TRP A 78 -10.37 -4.89 -3.57
N GLN A 79 -10.89 -6.06 -3.98
CA GLN A 79 -10.42 -6.70 -5.20
C GLN A 79 -10.74 -5.85 -6.44
N GLU A 80 -11.94 -5.28 -6.49
CA GLU A 80 -12.35 -4.40 -7.57
C GLU A 80 -11.49 -3.14 -7.60
N ALA A 81 -11.24 -2.54 -6.43
CA ALA A 81 -10.39 -1.36 -6.32
C ALA A 81 -8.97 -1.63 -6.80
N MET A 82 -8.39 -2.76 -6.41
CA MET A 82 -7.02 -3.12 -6.84
C MET A 82 -6.96 -3.44 -8.32
N ASN A 83 -7.98 -4.10 -8.87
CA ASN A 83 -8.07 -4.35 -10.30
C ASN A 83 -8.10 -3.05 -11.09
N ARG A 84 -8.88 -2.09 -10.64
CA ARG A 84 -8.98 -0.78 -11.27
C ARG A 84 -7.68 0.02 -11.13
N LEU A 85 -7.09 0.03 -9.94
CA LEU A 85 -5.85 0.75 -9.67
C LEU A 85 -4.74 0.32 -10.65
N ALA A 86 -4.62 -0.96 -10.90
CA ALA A 86 -3.59 -1.51 -11.78
C ALA A 86 -3.66 -0.95 -13.21
N THR A 87 -4.82 -0.43 -13.63
CA THR A 87 -5.03 0.13 -14.98
C THR A 87 -4.88 1.65 -15.05
N LEU A 88 -4.73 2.33 -13.92
CA LEU A 88 -4.68 3.79 -13.88
C LEU A 88 -3.31 4.33 -14.33
N PRO A 89 -3.24 5.62 -14.72
CA PRO A 89 -2.03 6.20 -15.29
C PRO A 89 -0.78 5.97 -14.44
N ARG A 90 0.25 5.43 -15.05
CA ARG A 90 1.58 5.19 -14.50
C ARG A 90 1.64 4.18 -13.34
N GLN A 91 0.53 3.54 -12.97
CA GLN A 91 0.56 2.58 -11.87
C GLN A 91 1.46 1.38 -12.18
N ALA A 92 1.31 0.79 -13.37
CA ALA A 92 2.17 -0.33 -13.78
C ALA A 92 3.64 0.08 -13.87
N GLU A 93 3.91 1.29 -14.34
CA GLU A 93 5.26 1.84 -14.40
C GLU A 93 5.86 1.99 -13.00
N TRP A 94 5.09 2.51 -12.06
CA TRP A 94 5.52 2.65 -10.67
C TRP A 94 5.80 1.30 -10.02
N GLU A 95 4.91 0.33 -10.22
CA GLU A 95 5.10 -1.01 -9.67
C GLU A 95 6.36 -1.69 -10.20
N ALA A 96 6.65 -1.52 -11.49
CA ALA A 96 7.88 -2.03 -12.10
C ALA A 96 9.11 -1.30 -11.55
N PHE A 97 9.01 0.00 -11.35
CA PHE A 97 10.09 0.83 -10.82
C PHE A 97 10.47 0.41 -9.41
N VAL A 98 9.50 0.28 -8.50
CA VAL A 98 9.79 -0.05 -7.10
C VAL A 98 10.09 -1.54 -6.90
N ALA A 99 9.71 -2.41 -7.84
CA ALA A 99 9.97 -3.84 -7.76
C ALA A 99 11.45 -4.16 -7.56
N ARG A 100 12.33 -3.37 -8.14
CA ARG A 100 13.79 -3.57 -8.01
C ARG A 100 14.29 -3.38 -6.57
N PHE A 101 13.58 -2.58 -5.77
CA PHE A 101 13.90 -2.40 -4.35
C PHE A 101 13.27 -3.50 -3.49
N GLN A 102 12.17 -4.05 -3.97
CA GLN A 102 11.32 -4.99 -3.24
C GLN A 102 11.68 -6.46 -3.49
N GLY A 103 12.56 -6.72 -4.48
CA GLY A 103 12.89 -8.09 -4.84
C GLY A 103 11.72 -8.84 -5.48
N CYS A 104 10.78 -8.11 -6.11
CA CYS A 104 9.60 -8.66 -6.75
C CYS A 104 9.74 -8.68 -8.27
N SER A 105 8.85 -9.40 -8.95
CA SER A 105 8.75 -9.36 -10.40
C SER A 105 8.31 -7.96 -10.85
N ALA A 106 8.84 -7.49 -11.99
CA ALA A 106 8.54 -6.17 -12.53
C ALA A 106 7.06 -5.98 -12.89
N ASP A 107 6.34 -7.07 -13.18
CA ASP A 107 4.92 -7.05 -13.53
C ASP A 107 3.99 -7.38 -12.35
N ALA A 108 4.55 -7.57 -11.15
CA ALA A 108 3.74 -7.84 -9.96
C ALA A 108 2.92 -6.60 -9.57
N ARG A 109 1.66 -6.81 -9.25
CA ARG A 109 0.76 -5.76 -8.80
C ARG A 109 0.96 -5.50 -7.30
N SER A 110 0.51 -4.33 -6.83
CA SER A 110 0.58 -3.99 -5.41
C SER A 110 -0.05 -5.06 -4.52
N ASP A 111 -1.24 -5.53 -4.90
CA ASP A 111 -1.97 -6.56 -4.13
C ASP A 111 -1.34 -7.94 -4.19
N GLU A 112 -0.36 -8.15 -5.07
CA GLU A 112 0.42 -9.38 -5.13
C GLU A 112 1.70 -9.30 -4.29
N LYS A 113 2.24 -8.09 -4.10
CA LYS A 113 3.49 -7.87 -3.38
C LYS A 113 3.30 -7.84 -1.87
N TRP A 114 2.26 -7.14 -1.43
CA TRP A 114 2.00 -6.90 -0.02
C TRP A 114 1.22 -8.05 0.58
N GLN A 115 1.65 -8.50 1.76
CA GLN A 115 1.01 -9.62 2.46
C GLN A 115 0.08 -9.10 3.54
N PRO A 116 -1.18 -9.55 3.57
CA PRO A 116 -2.15 -9.11 4.58
C PRO A 116 -1.75 -9.60 5.96
N ALA A 117 -1.92 -8.72 6.97
CA ALA A 117 -1.73 -9.07 8.37
C ALA A 117 -3.09 -9.24 9.03
N GLU A 118 -3.18 -10.20 9.92
CA GLU A 118 -4.39 -10.49 10.67
C GLU A 118 -4.42 -9.62 11.94
N ARG A 119 -5.57 -8.98 12.21
CA ARG A 119 -5.76 -8.27 13.48
C ARG A 119 -6.01 -9.30 14.59
N ILE A 120 -5.11 -9.35 15.56
CA ILE A 120 -5.21 -10.33 16.68
C ILE A 120 -5.70 -9.70 17.97
N PHE A 121 -5.80 -8.38 18.05
CA PHE A 121 -6.26 -7.68 19.24
C PHE A 121 -7.04 -6.44 18.87
N ARG A 122 -8.09 -6.16 19.64
CA ARG A 122 -8.91 -4.97 19.51
C ARG A 122 -9.31 -4.53 20.92
N LEU A 123 -9.10 -3.23 21.20
CA LEU A 123 -9.39 -2.73 22.55
C LEU A 123 -10.90 -2.55 22.82
N TYR A 124 -11.64 -2.11 21.81
CA TYR A 124 -13.09 -1.85 21.92
C TYR A 124 -13.94 -2.76 21.07
#